data_28343ee250fe7e472c01399b8a27bbee
#
_entry.id   28343ee250fe7e472c01399b8a27bbee
#
_cell.length_a   1.000
_cell.length_b   1.000
_cell.length_c   1.000
_cell.angle_alpha   90.00
_cell.angle_beta   90.00
_cell.angle_gamma   90.00
#
_symmetry.space_group_name_H-M   'P 1'
#
loop_
_entity.id
_entity.type
_entity.pdbx_description
1 polymer ?
#
loop_
_entity_poly.entity_id
_entity_poly.type
_entity_poly.pdbx_seq_one_letter_code
_entity_poly.pdbx_strand_id
1 'polypeptide(L)'
;ITENNNLVYIILNKPVGITCTTDKRVAGNVVDFLDHKERVFHVGRLDKPSEGLLLMTNDGDIVNKILRAGNKHEKQYIVKTDRHITDEFLRKMSNGIPLAELETNTKKCHVERVSRFVFKIVLIQGLNRQIRRMCEYLGYEVLELKRTRIMNIELGDL
;
A
#
# COMPACT_ATOMS: atom_id res chain seq x y z
N ILE A 1 -7.47 36.15 -0.29
CA ILE A 1 -7.65 35.49 -0.51
C ILE A 1 -7.90 34.65 -0.76
N THR A 2 -7.99 34.70 -1.01
CA THR A 2 -8.39 33.72 -1.45
C THR A 2 -8.14 32.64 -1.10
N GLU A 3 -8.35 32.56 -0.48
CA GLU A 3 -8.17 31.49 -0.10
C GLU A 3 -8.25 30.44 -0.88
N ASN A 4 -7.59 29.78 -0.88
CA ASN A 4 -7.78 28.76 -1.74
C ASN A 4 -8.72 27.75 -1.25
N ASN A 5 -9.84 27.71 -1.87
CA ASN A 5 -10.87 26.84 -1.39
C ASN A 5 -11.04 25.61 -2.21
N ASN A 6 -10.11 25.30 -3.10
CA ASN A 6 -10.23 24.16 -3.99
C ASN A 6 -9.40 22.96 -3.51
N LEU A 7 -9.31 22.79 -2.18
CA LEU A 7 -8.64 21.61 -1.63
C LEU A 7 -9.49 20.37 -1.88
N VAL A 8 -8.85 19.34 -2.38
CA VAL A 8 -9.51 18.09 -2.78
C VAL A 8 -8.85 16.92 -2.10
N TYR A 9 -9.65 16.02 -1.55
CA TYR A 9 -9.19 14.79 -0.91
C TYR A 9 -9.98 13.63 -1.49
N ILE A 10 -9.28 12.69 -2.12
CA ILE A 10 -9.92 11.58 -2.82
C ILE A 10 -9.38 10.26 -2.30
N ILE A 11 -10.28 9.31 -2.05
CA ILE A 11 -9.93 7.93 -1.78
C ILE A 11 -10.15 7.17 -3.07
N LEU A 12 -9.07 6.67 -3.63
CA LEU A 12 -9.11 5.92 -4.89
C LEU A 12 -8.88 4.45 -4.61
N ASN A 13 -9.69 3.59 -5.22
CA ASN A 13 -9.40 2.17 -5.28
C ASN A 13 -8.60 1.91 -6.54
N LYS A 14 -7.27 1.97 -6.41
CA LYS A 14 -6.37 1.83 -7.55
C LYS A 14 -6.42 0.39 -8.07
N PRO A 15 -6.71 0.18 -9.38
CA PRO A 15 -6.65 -1.16 -9.94
C PRO A 15 -5.22 -1.60 -10.22
N VAL A 16 -5.06 -2.89 -10.45
CA VAL A 16 -3.79 -3.46 -10.91
C VAL A 16 -3.43 -2.85 -12.26
N GLY A 17 -2.16 -2.59 -12.48
CA GLY A 17 -1.66 -2.11 -13.78
C GLY A 17 -1.49 -0.61 -13.88
N ILE A 18 -1.95 0.15 -12.90
CA ILE A 18 -1.81 1.61 -12.88
C ILE A 18 -0.59 1.99 -12.07
N THR A 19 0.24 2.86 -12.61
CA THR A 19 1.49 3.29 -11.98
C THR A 19 1.29 4.56 -11.16
N CYS A 20 1.77 4.54 -9.91
CA CYS A 20 1.73 5.72 -9.03
C CYS A 20 2.84 6.69 -9.42
N THR A 21 2.54 7.57 -10.38
CA THR A 21 3.45 8.62 -10.81
C THR A 21 2.65 9.78 -11.37
N THR A 22 3.21 10.98 -11.26
CA THR A 22 2.66 12.17 -11.91
C THR A 22 3.28 12.39 -13.29
N ASP A 23 4.21 11.54 -13.71
CA ASP A 23 4.89 11.65 -15.00
C ASP A 23 3.95 11.22 -16.12
N LYS A 24 3.46 12.18 -16.88
CA LYS A 24 2.50 11.92 -17.94
C LYS A 24 3.08 11.14 -19.13
N ARG A 25 4.41 11.03 -19.20
CA ARG A 25 5.07 10.21 -20.21
C ARG A 25 4.87 8.73 -19.95
N VAL A 26 4.55 8.36 -18.71
CA VAL A 26 4.28 6.97 -18.34
C VAL A 26 2.83 6.66 -18.67
N ALA A 27 2.61 5.73 -19.59
CA ALA A 27 1.25 5.27 -19.94
C ALA A 27 0.64 4.57 -18.74
N GLY A 28 -0.65 4.82 -18.48
CA GLY A 28 -1.34 4.22 -17.34
C GLY A 28 -0.92 4.80 -15.99
N ASN A 29 -0.49 6.07 -15.97
CA ASN A 29 -0.20 6.74 -14.71
C ASN A 29 -1.49 7.07 -13.96
N VAL A 30 -1.40 7.17 -12.62
CA VAL A 30 -2.56 7.31 -11.75
C VAL A 30 -3.27 8.64 -11.94
N VAL A 31 -2.56 9.69 -12.32
CA VAL A 31 -3.15 11.01 -12.50
C VAL A 31 -4.09 11.01 -13.71
N ASP A 32 -3.64 10.45 -14.84
CA ASP A 32 -4.47 10.32 -16.03
C ASP A 32 -5.62 9.34 -15.80
N PHE A 33 -5.38 8.27 -15.09
CA PHE A 33 -6.43 7.29 -14.77
C PHE A 33 -7.58 7.95 -14.00
N LEU A 34 -7.26 8.77 -13.00
CA LEU A 34 -8.27 9.44 -12.20
C LEU A 34 -9.01 10.51 -13.00
N ASP A 35 -8.28 11.23 -13.87
CA ASP A 35 -8.83 12.26 -14.75
C ASP A 35 -9.69 13.28 -14.00
N HIS A 36 -9.20 13.78 -12.90
CA HIS A 36 -9.92 14.77 -12.10
C HIS A 36 -9.65 16.18 -12.62
N LYS A 37 -10.66 17.04 -12.60
CA LYS A 37 -10.54 18.41 -13.10
C LYS A 37 -9.53 19.24 -12.31
N GLU A 38 -9.40 19.00 -10.99
CA GLU A 38 -8.40 19.66 -10.18
C GLU A 38 -7.09 18.87 -10.27
N ARG A 39 -5.97 19.57 -10.23
CA ARG A 39 -4.68 18.90 -10.22
C ARG A 39 -4.44 18.26 -8.85
N VAL A 40 -4.36 16.95 -8.82
CA VAL A 40 -4.10 16.18 -7.60
C VAL A 40 -2.88 15.30 -7.79
N PHE A 41 -2.29 14.88 -6.68
CA PHE A 41 -1.16 13.97 -6.70
C PHE A 41 -1.37 12.88 -5.64
N HIS A 42 -0.71 11.75 -5.83
CA HIS A 42 -0.87 10.62 -4.92
C HIS A 42 -0.09 10.84 -3.62
N VAL A 43 -0.66 10.35 -2.51
CA VAL A 43 -0.01 10.36 -1.20
C VAL A 43 0.54 8.96 -0.96
N GLY A 44 1.86 8.83 -0.98
CA GLY A 44 2.49 7.52 -0.92
C GLY A 44 2.34 6.78 -2.23
N ARG A 45 2.59 5.48 -2.20
CA ARG A 45 2.62 4.67 -3.41
C ARG A 45 2.07 3.29 -3.19
N LEU A 46 1.49 2.74 -4.26
CA LEU A 46 1.24 1.30 -4.41
C LEU A 46 1.95 0.86 -5.67
N ASP A 47 2.57 -0.31 -5.63
CA ASP A 47 3.24 -0.87 -6.80
C ASP A 47 2.24 -1.09 -7.94
N LYS A 48 2.74 -1.07 -9.17
CA LYS A 48 1.90 -1.28 -10.34
C LYS A 48 1.03 -2.53 -10.24
N PRO A 49 1.55 -3.70 -9.81
CA PRO A 49 0.72 -4.90 -9.71
C PRO A 49 -0.11 -4.97 -8.42
N SER A 50 -0.03 -3.98 -7.55
CA SER A 50 -0.83 -3.93 -6.33
C SER A 50 -2.07 -3.10 -6.54
N GLU A 51 -3.10 -3.30 -5.71
CA GLU A 51 -4.37 -2.59 -5.83
C GLU A 51 -4.84 -2.08 -4.48
N GLY A 52 -5.89 -1.28 -4.48
CA GLY A 52 -6.56 -0.86 -3.27
C GLY A 52 -6.42 0.62 -2.97
N LEU A 53 -6.48 0.93 -1.69
CA LEU A 53 -6.60 2.29 -1.19
C LEU A 53 -5.38 3.15 -1.52
N LEU A 54 -5.63 4.23 -2.24
CA LEU A 54 -4.63 5.24 -2.53
C LEU A 54 -5.27 6.61 -2.30
N LEU A 55 -4.60 7.46 -1.54
CA LEU A 55 -5.09 8.81 -1.29
C LEU A 55 -4.54 9.74 -2.36
N MET A 56 -5.41 10.59 -2.89
CA MET A 56 -5.05 11.62 -3.87
C MET A 56 -5.51 12.97 -3.35
N THR A 57 -4.67 13.99 -3.46
CA THR A 57 -5.01 15.32 -2.98
C THR A 57 -4.17 16.38 -3.66
N ASN A 58 -4.63 17.63 -3.60
CA ASN A 58 -3.84 18.78 -4.00
C ASN A 58 -3.35 19.58 -2.78
N ASP A 59 -3.54 19.04 -1.57
CA ASP A 59 -3.12 19.69 -0.33
C ASP A 59 -1.70 19.27 0.03
N GLY A 60 -0.72 20.09 -0.35
CA GLY A 60 0.68 19.80 -0.08
C GLY A 60 1.03 19.71 1.39
N ASP A 61 0.33 20.44 2.25
CA ASP A 61 0.61 20.43 3.68
C ASP A 61 0.26 19.06 4.28
N ILE A 62 -0.89 18.49 3.91
CA ILE A 62 -1.29 17.18 4.43
C ILE A 62 -0.37 16.09 3.91
N VAL A 63 0.06 16.20 2.65
CA VAL A 63 1.02 15.24 2.07
C VAL A 63 2.31 15.25 2.87
N ASN A 64 2.87 16.43 3.15
CA ASN A 64 4.09 16.55 3.91
C ASN A 64 3.97 15.99 5.33
N LYS A 65 2.83 16.24 5.98
CA LYS A 65 2.58 15.70 7.33
C LYS A 65 2.54 14.17 7.32
N ILE A 66 1.84 13.60 6.36
CA ILE A 66 1.72 12.14 6.25
C ILE A 66 3.07 11.51 5.92
N LEU A 67 3.83 12.07 4.98
CA LEU A 67 5.12 11.53 4.60
C LEU A 67 6.15 11.64 5.73
N ARG A 68 6.12 12.74 6.49
CA ARG A 68 7.04 12.90 7.63
C ARG A 68 6.74 11.94 8.77
N ALA A 69 5.47 11.67 9.00
CA ALA A 69 5.06 10.71 9.99
C ALA A 69 5.21 9.26 9.51
N GLY A 70 5.33 9.10 8.22
CA GLY A 70 5.59 7.92 7.43
C GLY A 70 5.43 6.57 8.08
N ASN A 71 6.49 6.14 8.75
CA ASN A 71 6.56 4.80 9.30
C ASN A 71 5.80 4.61 10.62
N LYS A 72 5.05 5.63 11.05
CA LYS A 72 4.25 5.53 12.27
C LYS A 72 2.79 5.23 11.98
N HIS A 73 2.40 5.24 10.70
CA HIS A 73 1.02 4.99 10.31
C HIS A 73 0.81 3.55 9.91
N GLU A 74 -0.19 2.93 10.51
CA GLU A 74 -0.57 1.56 10.16
C GLU A 74 -1.18 1.52 8.76
N LYS A 75 -0.84 0.48 8.01
CA LYS A 75 -1.45 0.17 6.72
C LYS A 75 -1.84 -1.29 6.73
N GLN A 76 -3.04 -1.58 6.29
CA GLN A 76 -3.57 -2.93 6.27
C GLN A 76 -3.70 -3.44 4.85
N TYR A 77 -3.28 -4.69 4.65
CA TYR A 77 -3.34 -5.34 3.34
C TYR A 77 -4.00 -6.70 3.46
N ILE A 78 -4.69 -7.08 2.38
CA ILE A 78 -5.18 -8.44 2.19
C ILE A 78 -4.35 -9.04 1.06
N VAL A 79 -3.78 -10.20 1.30
CA VAL A 79 -2.79 -10.82 0.40
C VAL A 79 -3.24 -12.23 0.07
N LYS A 80 -3.30 -12.55 -1.22
CA LYS A 80 -3.57 -13.90 -1.71
C LYS A 80 -2.28 -14.51 -2.22
N THR A 81 -2.01 -15.75 -1.83
CA THR A 81 -0.78 -16.46 -2.16
C THR A 81 -1.07 -17.74 -2.93
N ASP A 82 0.00 -18.32 -3.50
CA ASP A 82 -0.05 -19.57 -4.25
C ASP A 82 -0.01 -20.81 -3.37
N ARG A 83 0.19 -20.65 -2.06
CA ARG A 83 0.32 -21.77 -1.11
C ARG A 83 -0.57 -21.55 0.10
N HIS A 84 -0.87 -22.64 0.81
CA HIS A 84 -1.66 -22.59 2.04
C HIS A 84 -0.96 -21.73 3.10
N ILE A 85 -1.72 -20.90 3.77
CA ILE A 85 -1.23 -20.09 4.88
C ILE A 85 -1.16 -21.00 6.11
N THR A 86 0.05 -21.31 6.56
CA THR A 86 0.27 -22.16 7.74
C THR A 86 0.52 -21.32 8.97
N ASP A 87 0.37 -21.94 10.15
CA ASP A 87 0.69 -21.26 11.42
C ASP A 87 2.16 -20.85 11.46
N GLU A 88 3.04 -21.67 10.91
CA GLU A 88 4.48 -21.35 10.82
C GLU A 88 4.71 -20.10 9.95
N PHE A 89 4.03 -20.02 8.82
CA PHE A 89 4.10 -18.84 7.95
C PHE A 89 3.70 -17.58 8.72
N LEU A 90 2.56 -17.63 9.42
CA LEU A 90 2.06 -16.50 10.19
C LEU A 90 3.06 -16.07 11.27
N ARG A 91 3.62 -17.05 11.98
CA ARG A 91 4.58 -16.78 13.04
C ARG A 91 5.84 -16.10 12.49
N LYS A 92 6.40 -16.63 11.41
CA LYS A 92 7.61 -16.09 10.81
C LYS A 92 7.38 -14.69 10.24
N MET A 93 6.25 -14.47 9.56
CA MET A 93 5.91 -13.16 9.02
C MET A 93 5.78 -12.13 10.14
N SER A 94 5.12 -12.46 11.23
CA SER A 94 4.87 -11.51 12.32
C SER A 94 6.13 -11.19 13.12
N ASN A 95 7.09 -12.09 13.17
CA ASN A 95 8.32 -11.91 13.97
C ASN A 95 9.40 -11.12 13.25
N GLY A 96 9.25 -10.92 11.95
CA GLY A 96 10.23 -10.19 11.14
C GLY A 96 11.00 -11.11 10.21
N ILE A 97 11.27 -10.61 9.01
CA ILE A 97 11.93 -11.33 7.94
C ILE A 97 13.18 -10.56 7.52
N PRO A 98 14.33 -11.24 7.36
CA PRO A 98 15.51 -10.56 6.81
C PRO A 98 15.32 -10.30 5.31
N LEU A 99 15.53 -9.05 4.91
CA LEU A 99 15.44 -8.64 3.50
C LEU A 99 16.84 -8.25 3.03
N ALA A 100 17.56 -9.23 2.49
CA ALA A 100 18.97 -9.04 2.11
C ALA A 100 19.14 -7.92 1.07
N GLU A 101 18.21 -7.84 0.11
CA GLU A 101 18.29 -6.83 -0.96
C GLU A 101 18.20 -5.42 -0.42
N LEU A 102 17.56 -5.23 0.73
CA LEU A 102 17.41 -3.92 1.36
C LEU A 102 18.31 -3.76 2.59
N GLU A 103 19.12 -4.76 2.88
CA GLU A 103 20.07 -4.79 4.00
C GLU A 103 19.39 -4.45 5.33
N THR A 104 18.19 -4.98 5.56
CA THR A 104 17.42 -4.71 6.77
C THR A 104 16.52 -5.89 7.11
N ASN A 105 16.00 -5.90 8.33
CA ASN A 105 15.00 -6.85 8.77
C ASN A 105 13.67 -6.13 8.91
N THR A 106 12.57 -6.82 8.61
CA THR A 106 11.26 -6.23 8.83
C THR A 106 10.96 -6.21 10.32
N LYS A 107 10.18 -5.21 10.75
CA LYS A 107 9.76 -5.11 12.14
C LYS A 107 8.62 -6.09 12.42
N LYS A 108 8.40 -6.41 13.70
CA LYS A 108 7.25 -7.21 14.09
C LYS A 108 5.97 -6.56 13.60
N CYS A 109 5.04 -7.37 13.17
CA CYS A 109 3.77 -6.88 12.63
C CYS A 109 2.66 -7.87 12.95
N HIS A 110 1.42 -7.42 12.75
CA HIS A 110 0.25 -8.25 12.98
C HIS A 110 -0.12 -8.98 11.70
N VAL A 111 -0.26 -10.31 11.77
CA VAL A 111 -0.63 -11.14 10.62
C VAL A 111 -1.71 -12.12 11.05
N GLU A 112 -2.78 -12.24 10.24
CA GLU A 112 -3.88 -13.17 10.52
C GLU A 112 -4.25 -13.96 9.27
N ARG A 113 -4.64 -15.20 9.47
CA ARG A 113 -5.20 -15.99 8.38
C ARG A 113 -6.64 -15.54 8.12
N VAL A 114 -6.95 -15.25 6.86
CA VAL A 114 -8.32 -14.92 6.43
C VAL A 114 -8.97 -16.17 5.85
N SER A 115 -8.24 -16.91 5.01
CA SER A 115 -8.70 -18.16 4.42
C SER A 115 -7.48 -19.00 4.07
N ARG A 116 -7.70 -20.12 3.38
CA ARG A 116 -6.65 -21.08 3.07
C ARG A 116 -5.45 -20.45 2.38
N PHE A 117 -5.69 -19.52 1.45
CA PHE A 117 -4.65 -18.90 0.64
C PHE A 117 -4.53 -17.40 0.87
N VAL A 118 -5.25 -16.86 1.84
CA VAL A 118 -5.34 -15.41 2.05
C VAL A 118 -5.00 -15.04 3.49
N PHE A 119 -4.19 -14.01 3.65
CA PHE A 119 -3.91 -13.48 4.98
C PHE A 119 -4.05 -11.97 4.99
N LYS A 120 -4.21 -11.43 6.20
CA LYS A 120 -4.27 -10.00 6.45
C LYS A 120 -3.01 -9.61 7.20
N ILE A 121 -2.36 -8.52 6.80
CA ILE A 121 -1.17 -8.02 7.46
C ILE A 121 -1.29 -6.53 7.71
N VAL A 122 -0.88 -6.09 8.92
CA VAL A 122 -0.86 -4.68 9.28
C VAL A 122 0.58 -4.28 9.50
N LEU A 123 1.05 -3.31 8.72
CA LEU A 123 2.42 -2.83 8.75
C LEU A 123 2.49 -1.37 9.17
N ILE A 124 3.54 -1.02 9.90
CA ILE A 124 3.89 0.38 10.15
C ILE A 124 5.08 0.82 9.31
N GLN A 125 5.78 -0.12 8.69
CA GLN A 125 6.88 0.17 7.76
C GLN A 125 6.37 0.30 6.33
N GLY A 126 7.16 0.97 5.50
CA GLY A 126 6.85 1.10 4.07
C GLY A 126 8.06 0.80 3.21
N LEU A 127 8.70 -0.33 3.43
CA LEU A 127 9.86 -0.73 2.63
C LEU A 127 9.45 -1.10 1.21
N ASN A 128 10.38 -0.93 0.27
CA ASN A 128 10.11 -1.23 -1.14
C ASN A 128 9.65 -2.67 -1.31
N ARG A 129 8.46 -2.88 -1.85
CA ARG A 129 7.87 -4.18 -2.12
C ARG A 129 7.92 -5.13 -0.91
N GLN A 130 7.77 -4.58 0.28
CA GLN A 130 8.02 -5.31 1.53
C GLN A 130 7.26 -6.62 1.63
N ILE A 131 5.95 -6.62 1.41
CA ILE A 131 5.13 -7.82 1.59
C ILE A 131 5.54 -8.89 0.57
N ARG A 132 5.78 -8.49 -0.68
CA ARG A 132 6.20 -9.42 -1.73
C ARG A 132 7.54 -10.06 -1.41
N ARG A 133 8.49 -9.26 -0.90
CA ARG A 133 9.81 -9.78 -0.51
C ARG A 133 9.72 -10.71 0.69
N MET A 134 8.88 -10.40 1.66
CA MET A 134 8.67 -11.26 2.83
C MET A 134 8.10 -12.62 2.42
N CYS A 135 7.11 -12.61 1.54
CA CYS A 135 6.50 -13.84 1.05
C CYS A 135 7.50 -14.67 0.26
N GLU A 136 8.27 -14.04 -0.63
CA GLU A 136 9.28 -14.72 -1.41
C GLU A 136 10.33 -15.40 -0.53
N TYR A 137 10.74 -14.71 0.54
CA TYR A 137 11.71 -15.30 1.49
C TYR A 137 11.21 -16.62 2.07
N LEU A 138 9.91 -16.73 2.31
CA LEU A 138 9.30 -17.94 2.86
C LEU A 138 8.87 -18.95 1.79
N GLY A 139 9.15 -18.66 0.53
CA GLY A 139 8.81 -19.55 -0.59
C GLY A 139 7.39 -19.41 -1.09
N TYR A 140 6.75 -18.27 -0.85
CA TYR A 140 5.39 -17.98 -1.31
C TYR A 140 5.41 -16.94 -2.40
N GLU A 141 4.50 -17.08 -3.38
CA GLU A 141 4.30 -16.07 -4.41
C GLU A 141 3.01 -15.31 -4.12
N VAL A 142 3.06 -13.99 -4.19
CA VAL A 142 1.88 -13.14 -4.01
C VAL A 142 1.11 -13.08 -5.32
N LEU A 143 -0.13 -13.53 -5.30
CA LEU A 143 -1.01 -13.51 -6.47
C LEU A 143 -1.83 -12.22 -6.53
N GLU A 144 -2.29 -11.74 -5.38
CA GLU A 144 -3.04 -10.49 -5.27
C GLU A 144 -2.63 -9.77 -4.01
N LEU A 145 -2.49 -8.46 -4.10
CA LEU A 145 -2.12 -7.62 -2.96
C LEU A 145 -2.98 -6.37 -2.98
N LYS A 146 -3.82 -6.22 -1.97
CA LYS A 146 -4.76 -5.10 -1.90
C LYS A 146 -4.62 -4.37 -0.59
N ARG A 147 -4.35 -3.07 -0.65
CA ARG A 147 -4.33 -2.23 0.54
C ARG A 147 -5.76 -1.81 0.88
N THR A 148 -6.20 -2.10 2.09
CA THR A 148 -7.59 -1.88 2.50
C THR A 148 -7.74 -0.78 3.54
N ARG A 149 -6.65 -0.37 4.19
CA ARG A 149 -6.70 0.66 5.22
C ARG A 149 -5.37 1.39 5.33
N ILE A 150 -5.45 2.69 5.53
CA ILE A 150 -4.31 3.54 5.90
C ILE A 150 -4.76 4.31 7.13
N MET A 151 -4.07 4.13 8.26
CA MET A 151 -4.47 4.72 9.54
C MET A 151 -5.90 4.32 9.87
N ASN A 152 -6.84 5.25 9.98
CA ASN A 152 -8.24 4.95 10.23
C ASN A 152 -9.12 5.12 8.98
N ILE A 153 -8.51 5.29 7.81
CA ILE A 153 -9.24 5.44 6.54
C ILE A 153 -9.35 4.06 5.90
N GLU A 154 -10.57 3.58 5.72
CA GLU A 154 -10.83 2.26 5.14
C GLU A 154 -11.38 2.38 3.73
N LEU A 155 -11.02 1.41 2.89
CA LEU A 155 -11.52 1.31 1.54
C LEU A 155 -13.02 0.97 1.50
N GLY A 156 -13.45 0.10 2.42
CA GLY A 156 -14.84 -0.33 2.46
C GLY A 156 -15.26 -1.00 1.15
N ASP A 157 -16.42 -0.61 0.68
CA ASP A 157 -17.01 -1.17 -0.54
C ASP A 157 -16.66 -0.39 -1.80
N LEU A 158 -15.70 0.48 -1.72
CA LEU A 158 -15.35 1.37 -2.83
C LEU A 158 -14.88 0.62 -4.08
#